data_7e77c6b24c215b877ff9ef4ff1384297
#
_entry.id   7e77c6b24c215b877ff9ef4ff1384297
#
_cell.length_a   1.000
_cell.length_b   1.000
_cell.length_c   1.000
_cell.angle_alpha   90.00
_cell.angle_beta   90.00
_cell.angle_gamma   90.00
#
_symmetry.space_group_name_H-M   'P 1'
#
loop_
_entity.id
_entity.type
_entity.pdbx_description
1 polymer ?
#
loop_
_entity_poly.entity_id
_entity_poly.type
_entity_poly.pdbx_seq_one_letter_code
_entity_poly.pdbx_strand_id
1 'polypeptide(L)'
;MRNPIGIIGLALLAAACIRDTLFPGTPRSSHEPGGGRRPDSTATDTPLPGEHVYLTAVRFPDGYAWDLDTCAVDGEVRIDLYRDGERVRSLPAGASVHPDMHRYMGGHLYLDWSTDTETIVSRDGAELFRFEGRESLRGFLVREDGVHTLGQDRDGSGFTYRIDGRILYRSETGAVLGGPEASGTPGGAFSEAGEDVYYVCCLPSERGREFHVMRNAERYRSFPASEGTQDVLVAGGTVSRVRSKPRSLVLEVDGKETRLPLGGGEYCLWSRLAAWEDDVLALVCAQSSGGKRYFLQTAGGKTFSPMPGETVSDVLADGRRMGWTVTDGRGDLLRVRWSDGGVTEGTGGFLVSGRCALLRGGRLFLALTGRDGAPNRFQEDGVHTDIPFNGYFTSVTVE
;
A
#
# COMPACT_ATOMS: atom_id res chain seq x y z
N MET A 1 40.60 15.53 11.29
CA MET A 1 39.34 15.08 11.92
C MET A 1 38.31 15.06 10.80
N ARG A 2 37.94 13.88 10.30
CA ARG A 2 36.95 13.70 9.22
C ARG A 2 35.58 13.49 9.85
N ASN A 3 34.62 14.31 9.47
CA ASN A 3 33.24 14.28 9.96
C ASN A 3 32.50 13.02 9.49
N PRO A 4 31.78 12.28 10.36
CA PRO A 4 31.04 11.07 10.02
C PRO A 4 29.59 11.35 9.50
N ILE A 5 29.28 12.55 8.99
CA ILE A 5 27.92 12.94 8.61
C ILE A 5 27.48 12.37 7.25
N GLY A 6 28.42 11.83 6.44
CA GLY A 6 28.12 11.35 5.08
C GLY A 6 27.43 9.98 4.97
N ILE A 7 27.36 9.18 6.04
CA ILE A 7 26.88 7.78 5.95
C ILE A 7 25.38 7.65 6.26
N ILE A 8 24.79 8.60 7.03
CA ILE A 8 23.38 8.52 7.43
C ILE A 8 22.42 8.81 6.26
N GLY A 9 22.85 9.65 5.31
CA GLY A 9 22.02 9.96 4.14
C GLY A 9 21.81 8.82 3.15
N LEU A 10 22.80 7.90 3.04
CA LEU A 10 22.70 6.76 2.11
C LEU A 10 21.82 5.62 2.66
N ALA A 11 21.78 5.46 3.98
CA ALA A 11 20.96 4.44 4.64
C ALA A 11 19.46 4.76 4.55
N LEU A 12 19.07 6.04 4.52
CA LEU A 12 17.67 6.47 4.37
C LEU A 12 17.14 6.27 2.95
N LEU A 13 17.99 6.34 1.92
CA LEU A 13 17.63 6.05 0.53
C LEU A 13 17.45 4.55 0.28
N ALA A 14 18.29 3.70 0.90
CA ALA A 14 18.12 2.25 0.84
C ALA A 14 16.85 1.79 1.56
N ALA A 15 16.47 2.45 2.67
CA ALA A 15 15.22 2.14 3.37
C ALA A 15 13.97 2.53 2.56
N ALA A 16 14.01 3.60 1.76
CA ALA A 16 12.92 3.96 0.86
C ALA A 16 12.75 2.97 -0.30
N CYS A 17 13.85 2.46 -0.86
CA CYS A 17 13.79 1.46 -1.94
C CYS A 17 13.41 0.05 -1.45
N ILE A 18 13.71 -0.30 -0.20
CA ILE A 18 13.32 -1.59 0.40
C ILE A 18 11.84 -1.57 0.86
N ARG A 19 11.25 -0.39 1.02
CA ARG A 19 9.85 -0.22 1.42
C ARG A 19 8.83 -0.67 0.38
N ASP A 20 9.16 -0.58 -0.89
CA ASP A 20 8.22 -0.85 -1.98
C ASP A 20 7.81 -2.32 -2.14
N THR A 21 8.44 -3.23 -1.40
CA THR A 21 8.20 -4.67 -1.56
C THR A 21 7.47 -5.34 -0.40
N LEU A 22 7.23 -4.68 0.73
CA LEU A 22 6.80 -5.42 1.91
C LEU A 22 5.45 -5.06 2.52
N PHE A 23 4.83 -3.87 2.30
CA PHE A 23 3.59 -3.56 3.04
C PHE A 23 2.69 -2.45 2.46
N PRO A 24 1.43 -2.62 2.44
CA PRO A 24 0.33 -1.77 1.98
C PRO A 24 -0.69 -1.34 3.04
N GLY A 25 -1.54 -0.41 2.72
CA GLY A 25 -2.51 0.29 3.54
C GLY A 25 -3.98 0.21 3.09
N THR A 26 -4.90 0.91 3.72
CA THR A 26 -6.37 0.74 3.68
C THR A 26 -7.15 1.64 2.70
N PRO A 27 -8.29 1.19 2.15
CA PRO A 27 -9.17 2.02 1.30
C PRO A 27 -10.07 2.97 2.10
N ARG A 28 -10.50 4.06 1.44
CA ARG A 28 -11.43 5.06 1.98
C ARG A 28 -12.86 4.79 1.60
N SER A 29 -13.78 5.06 2.53
CA SER A 29 -15.20 5.19 2.23
C SER A 29 -15.57 6.66 1.99
N SER A 30 -16.39 6.92 0.98
CA SER A 30 -17.10 8.18 0.79
C SER A 30 -18.15 8.35 1.90
N HIS A 31 -18.13 9.50 2.60
CA HIS A 31 -19.07 9.84 3.67
C HIS A 31 -20.44 10.23 3.13
N GLU A 32 -21.50 9.61 3.69
CA GLU A 32 -22.78 10.26 3.91
C GLU A 32 -22.97 10.47 5.42
N PRO A 33 -23.46 11.64 5.88
CA PRO A 33 -23.69 11.91 7.30
C PRO A 33 -25.05 11.40 7.75
N GLY A 34 -25.07 10.34 8.56
CA GLY A 34 -26.31 9.78 9.12
C GLY A 34 -26.15 9.26 10.53
N GLY A 35 -26.87 9.85 11.44
CA GLY A 35 -26.88 9.75 12.89
C GLY A 35 -26.94 8.38 13.55
N GLY A 36 -26.44 8.37 14.75
CA GLY A 36 -26.11 7.25 15.61
C GLY A 36 -27.19 6.22 15.91
N ARG A 37 -26.66 5.00 16.07
CA ARG A 37 -27.07 3.97 17.04
C ARG A 37 -25.97 2.92 17.08
N ARG A 38 -25.49 2.55 18.28
CA ARG A 38 -24.67 1.36 18.48
C ARG A 38 -25.50 0.13 18.11
N PRO A 39 -25.02 -0.79 17.25
CA PRO A 39 -25.59 -2.11 17.14
C PRO A 39 -24.79 -3.12 17.94
N ASP A 40 -25.51 -4.04 18.57
CA ASP A 40 -25.02 -5.26 19.22
C ASP A 40 -24.22 -6.11 18.22
N SER A 41 -23.14 -6.70 18.72
CA SER A 41 -22.14 -7.48 17.99
C SER A 41 -22.59 -8.93 17.74
N THR A 42 -23.64 -9.15 16.95
CA THR A 42 -23.98 -10.50 16.45
C THR A 42 -24.66 -10.48 15.08
N ALA A 43 -24.24 -9.63 14.18
CA ALA A 43 -24.68 -9.71 12.78
C ALA A 43 -23.58 -10.34 11.94
N THR A 44 -23.75 -11.59 11.54
CA THR A 44 -23.14 -12.15 10.33
C THR A 44 -23.76 -11.36 9.16
N ASP A 45 -23.09 -10.28 8.76
CA ASP A 45 -23.49 -9.52 7.58
C ASP A 45 -23.27 -10.41 6.34
N THR A 46 -24.36 -10.97 5.84
CA THR A 46 -24.41 -11.58 4.50
C THR A 46 -23.96 -10.53 3.47
N PRO A 47 -23.17 -10.88 2.43
CA PRO A 47 -22.81 -9.95 1.38
C PRO A 47 -24.01 -9.18 0.89
N LEU A 48 -23.85 -7.87 0.73
CA LEU A 48 -24.92 -7.05 0.13
C LEU A 48 -25.24 -7.61 -1.25
N PRO A 49 -26.51 -7.79 -1.62
CA PRO A 49 -26.87 -8.31 -2.93
C PRO A 49 -26.24 -7.48 -4.04
N GLY A 50 -25.33 -8.09 -4.83
CA GLY A 50 -24.59 -7.44 -5.90
C GLY A 50 -23.13 -7.08 -5.58
N GLU A 51 -22.65 -7.26 -4.34
CA GLU A 51 -21.23 -7.08 -4.00
C GLU A 51 -20.44 -8.37 -4.29
N HIS A 52 -19.37 -8.27 -5.07
CA HIS A 52 -18.50 -9.38 -5.41
C HIS A 52 -17.07 -9.14 -4.93
N VAL A 53 -16.41 -10.22 -4.52
CA VAL A 53 -14.98 -10.21 -4.17
C VAL A 53 -14.17 -10.67 -5.37
N TYR A 54 -13.20 -9.84 -5.74
CA TYR A 54 -12.27 -10.13 -6.83
C TYR A 54 -10.85 -10.33 -6.28
N LEU A 55 -10.20 -11.41 -6.71
CA LEU A 55 -8.80 -11.70 -6.38
C LEU A 55 -7.99 -11.72 -7.67
N THR A 56 -6.86 -11.06 -7.69
CA THR A 56 -5.88 -11.22 -8.76
C THR A 56 -4.74 -12.12 -8.30
N ALA A 57 -4.22 -12.93 -9.23
CA ALA A 57 -3.15 -13.88 -8.94
C ALA A 57 -2.20 -14.04 -10.12
N VAL A 58 -0.93 -14.28 -9.82
CA VAL A 58 0.06 -14.82 -10.77
C VAL A 58 0.02 -16.33 -10.64
N ARG A 59 -0.27 -17.02 -11.75
CA ARG A 59 -0.26 -18.48 -11.81
C ARG A 59 0.84 -18.97 -12.72
N PHE A 60 1.70 -19.81 -12.18
CA PHE A 60 2.76 -20.53 -12.88
C PHE A 60 2.27 -21.91 -13.33
N PRO A 61 2.93 -22.53 -14.33
CA PRO A 61 2.68 -23.94 -14.67
C PRO A 61 2.86 -24.86 -13.46
N ASP A 62 2.10 -25.96 -13.45
CA ASP A 62 2.21 -26.96 -12.38
C ASP A 62 3.63 -27.53 -12.30
N GLY A 63 4.16 -27.62 -11.07
CA GLY A 63 5.51 -28.10 -10.82
C GLY A 63 6.63 -27.07 -11.06
N TYR A 64 6.29 -25.87 -11.52
CA TYR A 64 7.27 -24.78 -11.61
C TYR A 64 7.63 -24.25 -10.22
N ALA A 65 8.94 -24.15 -9.93
CA ALA A 65 9.41 -23.50 -8.71
C ALA A 65 9.48 -21.98 -8.93
N TRP A 66 8.77 -21.23 -8.12
CA TRP A 66 8.72 -19.78 -8.20
C TRP A 66 9.12 -19.14 -6.85
N ASP A 67 9.58 -17.91 -6.91
CA ASP A 67 9.74 -17.01 -5.78
C ASP A 67 9.22 -15.62 -6.18
N LEU A 68 9.16 -14.68 -5.23
CA LEU A 68 8.66 -13.33 -5.50
C LEU A 68 9.63 -12.49 -6.34
N ASP A 69 10.89 -12.91 -6.45
CA ASP A 69 11.92 -12.25 -7.26
C ASP A 69 11.97 -12.81 -8.69
N THR A 70 11.13 -13.79 -9.01
CA THR A 70 11.03 -14.37 -10.35
C THR A 70 10.48 -13.33 -11.34
N CYS A 71 11.38 -12.66 -12.08
CA CYS A 71 11.03 -11.56 -12.98
C CYS A 71 10.87 -11.96 -14.44
N ALA A 72 11.36 -13.12 -14.84
CA ALA A 72 11.32 -13.59 -16.23
C ALA A 72 11.03 -15.08 -16.26
N VAL A 73 9.92 -15.43 -16.86
CA VAL A 73 9.53 -16.82 -17.06
C VAL A 73 9.23 -17.01 -18.54
N ASP A 74 9.96 -17.90 -19.19
CA ASP A 74 9.61 -18.36 -20.52
C ASP A 74 8.34 -19.19 -20.42
N GLY A 75 7.26 -18.72 -21.06
CA GLY A 75 6.09 -19.54 -21.36
C GLY A 75 4.79 -19.20 -20.64
N GLU A 76 4.15 -20.15 -20.01
CA GLU A 76 2.72 -20.20 -19.72
C GLU A 76 2.28 -19.51 -18.42
N VAL A 77 3.00 -18.48 -17.93
CA VAL A 77 2.57 -17.70 -16.77
C VAL A 77 1.33 -16.88 -17.10
N ARG A 78 0.36 -16.92 -16.21
CA ARG A 78 -0.93 -16.29 -16.37
C ARG A 78 -1.22 -15.31 -15.25
N ILE A 79 -1.93 -14.26 -15.57
CA ILE A 79 -2.64 -13.44 -14.56
C ILE A 79 -4.08 -13.90 -14.54
N ASP A 80 -4.47 -14.50 -13.43
CA ASP A 80 -5.82 -15.00 -13.23
C ASP A 80 -6.64 -14.00 -12.39
N LEU A 81 -7.90 -13.85 -12.75
CA LEU A 81 -8.91 -13.12 -11.99
C LEU A 81 -9.92 -14.14 -11.46
N TYR A 82 -10.13 -14.11 -10.15
CA TYR A 82 -11.18 -14.88 -9.47
C TYR A 82 -12.27 -13.91 -9.03
N ARG A 83 -13.52 -14.35 -9.11
CA ARG A 83 -14.70 -13.70 -8.54
C ARG A 83 -15.36 -14.67 -7.57
N ASP A 84 -15.50 -14.28 -6.32
CA ASP A 84 -16.09 -15.10 -5.24
C ASP A 84 -15.46 -16.49 -5.14
N GLY A 85 -14.14 -16.58 -5.35
CA GLY A 85 -13.36 -17.84 -5.33
C GLY A 85 -13.33 -18.62 -6.64
N GLU A 86 -14.14 -18.28 -7.64
CA GLU A 86 -14.16 -18.92 -8.95
C GLU A 86 -13.33 -18.13 -9.98
N ARG A 87 -12.48 -18.84 -10.74
CA ARG A 87 -11.68 -18.21 -11.79
C ARG A 87 -12.55 -17.80 -12.99
N VAL A 88 -12.66 -16.49 -13.20
CA VAL A 88 -13.51 -15.89 -14.26
C VAL A 88 -12.73 -15.40 -15.47
N ARG A 89 -11.42 -15.12 -15.32
CA ARG A 89 -10.56 -14.65 -16.41
C ARG A 89 -9.14 -15.16 -16.24
N SER A 90 -8.43 -15.33 -17.36
CA SER A 90 -7.03 -15.71 -17.37
C SER A 90 -6.35 -15.08 -18.59
N LEU A 91 -5.34 -14.24 -18.36
CA LEU A 91 -4.57 -13.56 -19.40
C LEU A 91 -3.11 -14.03 -19.39
N PRO A 92 -2.41 -14.07 -20.53
CA PRO A 92 -0.97 -14.23 -20.52
C PRO A 92 -0.32 -13.13 -19.69
N ALA A 93 0.59 -13.49 -18.80
CA ALA A 93 1.30 -12.50 -17.99
C ALA A 93 2.31 -11.69 -18.81
N GLY A 94 2.89 -12.29 -19.87
CA GLY A 94 4.02 -11.68 -20.56
C GLY A 94 5.14 -11.38 -19.56
N ALA A 95 5.56 -10.11 -19.51
CA ALA A 95 6.51 -9.61 -18.50
C ALA A 95 5.84 -9.11 -17.21
N SER A 96 4.51 -9.17 -17.09
CA SER A 96 3.74 -8.61 -15.97
C SER A 96 3.59 -9.59 -14.80
N VAL A 97 4.68 -10.17 -14.34
CA VAL A 97 4.68 -11.16 -13.24
C VAL A 97 4.84 -10.53 -11.85
N HIS A 98 5.36 -9.32 -11.77
CA HIS A 98 5.49 -8.64 -10.47
C HIS A 98 4.12 -8.22 -9.93
N PRO A 99 3.86 -8.34 -8.61
CA PRO A 99 2.57 -7.97 -8.01
C PRO A 99 2.05 -6.57 -8.37
N ASP A 100 2.96 -5.63 -8.59
CA ASP A 100 2.61 -4.24 -8.90
C ASP A 100 2.27 -3.98 -10.38
N MET A 101 2.48 -4.98 -11.25
CA MET A 101 2.27 -4.86 -12.70
C MET A 101 0.85 -5.21 -13.16
N HIS A 102 -0.08 -5.51 -12.26
CA HIS A 102 -1.46 -5.80 -12.62
C HIS A 102 -2.44 -5.37 -11.52
N ARG A 103 -3.63 -4.95 -11.95
CA ARG A 103 -4.69 -4.40 -11.08
C ARG A 103 -6.06 -4.71 -11.65
N TYR A 104 -7.00 -5.03 -10.77
CA TYR A 104 -8.42 -5.10 -11.13
C TYR A 104 -9.12 -3.85 -10.60
N MET A 105 -9.79 -3.09 -11.49
CA MET A 105 -10.47 -1.85 -11.17
C MET A 105 -11.62 -1.61 -12.16
N GLY A 106 -12.79 -1.24 -11.67
CA GLY A 106 -13.94 -0.86 -12.50
C GLY A 106 -14.35 -1.94 -13.51
N GLY A 107 -14.38 -3.21 -13.10
CA GLY A 107 -14.75 -4.34 -13.94
C GLY A 107 -13.66 -4.83 -14.91
N HIS A 108 -12.48 -4.22 -14.92
CA HIS A 108 -11.41 -4.50 -15.88
C HIS A 108 -10.11 -4.93 -15.22
N LEU A 109 -9.37 -5.83 -15.88
CA LEU A 109 -8.02 -6.23 -15.50
C LEU A 109 -7.00 -5.44 -16.33
N TYR A 110 -6.20 -4.62 -15.62
CA TYR A 110 -5.11 -3.84 -16.21
C TYR A 110 -3.77 -4.51 -15.94
N LEU A 111 -2.92 -4.55 -16.97
CA LEU A 111 -1.53 -5.00 -16.87
C LEU A 111 -0.62 -3.91 -17.40
N ASP A 112 0.51 -3.70 -16.71
CA ASP A 112 1.57 -2.85 -17.22
C ASP A 112 2.91 -3.59 -17.23
N TRP A 113 3.72 -3.32 -18.23
CA TRP A 113 5.09 -3.81 -18.32
C TRP A 113 5.95 -2.87 -19.15
N SER A 114 7.26 -2.95 -18.93
CA SER A 114 8.21 -2.16 -19.71
C SER A 114 9.16 -3.05 -20.48
N THR A 115 9.40 -2.70 -21.72
CA THR A 115 10.53 -3.18 -22.53
C THR A 115 11.79 -2.34 -22.23
N ASP A 116 12.84 -2.47 -23.04
CA ASP A 116 14.03 -1.62 -22.90
C ASP A 116 13.79 -0.17 -23.34
N THR A 117 12.77 0.08 -24.14
CA THR A 117 12.53 1.39 -24.78
C THR A 117 11.17 1.99 -24.51
N GLU A 118 10.20 1.20 -24.03
CA GLU A 118 8.82 1.65 -23.86
C GLU A 118 8.13 0.99 -22.67
N THR A 119 7.09 1.64 -22.17
CA THR A 119 6.14 1.11 -21.19
C THR A 119 4.78 0.95 -21.86
N ILE A 120 4.15 -0.20 -21.66
CA ILE A 120 2.88 -0.59 -22.28
C ILE A 120 1.87 -0.82 -21.15
N VAL A 121 0.67 -0.27 -21.33
CA VAL A 121 -0.49 -0.53 -20.47
C VAL A 121 -1.57 -1.20 -21.32
N SER A 122 -2.09 -2.31 -20.81
CA SER A 122 -3.20 -3.05 -21.44
C SER A 122 -4.41 -3.13 -20.51
N ARG A 123 -5.58 -3.27 -21.10
CA ARG A 123 -6.85 -3.53 -20.43
C ARG A 123 -7.47 -4.78 -21.02
N ASP A 124 -7.75 -5.78 -20.16
CA ASP A 124 -8.34 -7.07 -20.55
C ASP A 124 -7.58 -7.80 -21.67
N GLY A 125 -6.26 -7.61 -21.75
CA GLY A 125 -5.38 -8.19 -22.75
C GLY A 125 -5.24 -7.39 -24.04
N ALA A 126 -5.99 -6.31 -24.23
CA ALA A 126 -5.81 -5.37 -25.34
C ALA A 126 -4.95 -4.18 -24.92
N GLU A 127 -3.98 -3.80 -25.76
CA GLU A 127 -3.20 -2.57 -25.51
C GLU A 127 -4.13 -1.37 -25.41
N LEU A 128 -3.97 -0.60 -24.34
CA LEU A 128 -4.72 0.62 -24.09
C LEU A 128 -3.93 1.83 -24.56
N PHE A 129 -2.68 1.94 -24.14
CA PHE A 129 -1.72 2.94 -24.59
C PHE A 129 -0.28 2.50 -24.29
N ARG A 130 0.66 3.14 -24.99
CA ARG A 130 2.10 3.00 -24.75
C ARG A 130 2.78 4.37 -24.76
N PHE A 131 3.91 4.45 -24.12
CA PHE A 131 4.75 5.62 -24.11
C PHE A 131 6.23 5.26 -24.11
N GLU A 132 7.05 6.16 -24.66
CA GLU A 132 8.50 6.01 -24.65
C GLU A 132 9.06 6.07 -23.23
N GLY A 133 10.12 5.32 -22.99
CA GLY A 133 10.79 5.24 -21.71
C GLY A 133 10.42 4.01 -20.91
N ARG A 134 11.38 3.57 -20.13
CA ARG A 134 11.29 2.41 -19.25
C ARG A 134 10.93 2.88 -17.84
N GLU A 135 9.67 2.82 -17.51
CA GLU A 135 9.15 3.28 -16.23
C GLU A 135 8.62 2.13 -15.37
N SER A 136 8.66 2.29 -14.06
CA SER A 136 7.92 1.50 -13.09
C SER A 136 6.68 2.29 -12.66
N LEU A 137 5.48 1.79 -12.92
CA LEU A 137 4.26 2.48 -12.52
C LEU A 137 4.04 2.36 -11.01
N ARG A 138 4.19 3.48 -10.32
CA ARG A 138 4.01 3.62 -8.87
C ARG A 138 2.58 3.97 -8.49
N GLY A 139 1.86 4.68 -9.36
CA GLY A 139 0.45 5.01 -9.21
C GLY A 139 -0.33 4.61 -10.45
N PHE A 140 -1.52 4.08 -10.21
CA PHE A 140 -2.46 3.69 -11.25
C PHE A 140 -3.88 3.89 -10.74
N LEU A 141 -4.69 4.69 -11.43
CA LEU A 141 -6.03 5.02 -11.00
C LEU A 141 -6.94 5.18 -12.21
N VAL A 142 -8.13 4.59 -12.15
CA VAL A 142 -9.16 4.73 -13.19
C VAL A 142 -10.27 5.62 -12.68
N ARG A 143 -10.57 6.67 -13.45
CA ARG A 143 -11.62 7.64 -13.15
C ARG A 143 -12.46 7.94 -14.39
N GLU A 144 -13.48 8.75 -14.23
CA GLU A 144 -14.32 9.22 -15.34
C GLU A 144 -13.54 10.03 -16.38
N ASP A 145 -12.51 10.76 -15.95
CA ASP A 145 -11.65 11.58 -16.81
C ASP A 145 -10.51 10.80 -17.46
N GLY A 146 -10.35 9.50 -17.17
CA GLY A 146 -9.39 8.63 -17.82
C GLY A 146 -8.57 7.73 -16.88
N VAL A 147 -7.54 7.12 -17.43
CA VAL A 147 -6.58 6.27 -16.70
C VAL A 147 -5.38 7.11 -16.31
N HIS A 148 -5.25 7.36 -15.00
CA HIS A 148 -4.13 8.09 -14.42
C HIS A 148 -2.98 7.14 -14.16
N THR A 149 -1.78 7.51 -14.56
CA THR A 149 -0.54 6.77 -14.29
C THR A 149 0.53 7.67 -13.73
N LEU A 150 1.30 7.16 -12.78
CA LEU A 150 2.45 7.83 -12.20
C LEU A 150 3.65 6.88 -12.34
N GLY A 151 4.52 7.16 -13.30
CA GLY A 151 5.67 6.35 -13.62
C GLY A 151 6.96 6.92 -13.03
N GLN A 152 7.79 6.08 -12.43
CA GLN A 152 9.16 6.38 -12.01
C GLN A 152 10.12 5.82 -13.06
N ASP A 153 11.04 6.64 -13.56
CA ASP A 153 12.11 6.16 -14.45
C ASP A 153 12.92 5.08 -13.74
N ARG A 154 13.25 3.98 -14.43
CA ARG A 154 13.93 2.83 -13.81
C ARG A 154 15.33 3.13 -13.30
N ASP A 155 15.99 4.12 -13.84
CA ASP A 155 17.28 4.63 -13.33
C ASP A 155 17.10 5.54 -12.10
N GLY A 156 15.84 5.83 -11.72
CA GLY A 156 15.50 6.69 -10.59
C GLY A 156 15.73 8.18 -10.85
N SER A 157 16.00 8.58 -12.11
CA SER A 157 16.37 9.96 -12.44
C SER A 157 15.18 10.91 -12.41
N GLY A 158 13.97 10.45 -12.74
CA GLY A 158 12.78 11.29 -12.84
C GLY A 158 11.47 10.52 -12.73
N PHE A 159 10.36 11.20 -12.88
CA PHE A 159 9.03 10.61 -12.90
C PHE A 159 8.06 11.40 -13.77
N THR A 160 6.98 10.73 -14.18
CA THR A 160 5.97 11.31 -15.08
C THR A 160 4.55 10.99 -14.62
N TYR A 161 3.70 12.00 -14.55
CA TYR A 161 2.25 11.88 -14.34
C TYR A 161 1.50 12.05 -15.65
N ARG A 162 0.57 11.11 -15.95
CA ARG A 162 -0.21 11.08 -17.20
C ARG A 162 -1.68 10.77 -16.94
N ILE A 163 -2.53 11.23 -17.89
CA ILE A 163 -3.90 10.73 -18.06
C ILE A 163 -4.00 10.20 -19.49
N ASP A 164 -4.47 8.96 -19.66
CA ASP A 164 -4.57 8.24 -20.95
C ASP A 164 -3.29 8.33 -21.79
N GLY A 165 -2.13 8.16 -21.15
CA GLY A 165 -0.82 8.26 -21.76
C GLY A 165 -0.33 9.68 -22.04
N ARG A 166 -1.20 10.71 -21.95
CA ARG A 166 -0.81 12.12 -22.16
C ARG A 166 -0.12 12.68 -20.92
N ILE A 167 1.08 13.22 -21.10
CA ILE A 167 1.87 13.83 -20.01
C ILE A 167 1.17 15.09 -19.51
N LEU A 168 0.93 15.18 -18.22
CA LEU A 168 0.46 16.36 -17.51
C LEU A 168 1.58 17.01 -16.70
N TYR A 169 2.47 16.20 -16.14
CA TYR A 169 3.63 16.66 -15.39
C TYR A 169 4.80 15.70 -15.59
N ARG A 170 5.99 16.22 -15.76
CA ARG A 170 7.24 15.47 -15.82
C ARG A 170 8.32 16.17 -15.00
N SER A 171 9.06 15.39 -14.26
CA SER A 171 10.29 15.85 -13.60
C SER A 171 11.46 14.99 -14.08
N GLU A 172 12.52 15.64 -14.53
CA GLU A 172 13.77 14.98 -14.95
C GLU A 172 14.62 14.55 -13.74
N THR A 173 14.20 14.93 -12.52
CA THR A 173 14.91 14.60 -11.29
C THR A 173 13.94 14.26 -10.18
N GLY A 174 14.42 13.46 -9.21
CA GLY A 174 13.61 13.11 -8.03
C GLY A 174 12.89 11.77 -8.15
N ALA A 175 12.14 11.44 -7.13
CA ALA A 175 11.45 10.16 -7.02
C ALA A 175 10.02 10.35 -6.52
N VAL A 176 9.11 9.53 -7.03
CA VAL A 176 7.80 9.32 -6.41
C VAL A 176 8.04 8.61 -5.09
N LEU A 177 7.50 9.14 -4.03
CA LEU A 177 7.38 8.40 -2.80
C LEU A 177 6.18 7.48 -2.98
N GLY A 178 6.41 6.19 -2.80
CA GLY A 178 5.32 5.26 -2.68
C GLY A 178 4.34 5.89 -1.73
N GLY A 179 3.19 6.25 -2.24
CA GLY A 179 2.06 6.55 -1.40
C GLY A 179 1.79 5.33 -0.56
N PRO A 180 0.70 5.29 0.17
CA PRO A 180 0.29 4.14 0.92
C PRO A 180 -0.13 2.96 0.01
N GLU A 181 0.73 2.54 -0.90
CA GLU A 181 0.79 1.15 -1.41
C GLU A 181 0.78 0.22 -0.23
N ALA A 182 1.31 0.74 0.78
CA ALA A 182 1.14 0.36 2.10
C ALA A 182 -0.30 0.19 2.45
N SER A 183 -1.31 0.48 1.90
CA SER A 183 -2.63 0.42 2.52
C SER A 183 -3.74 -0.10 1.62
N GLY A 184 -3.46 -1.03 0.72
CA GLY A 184 -4.53 -1.67 -0.05
C GLY A 184 -5.36 -0.70 -0.90
N THR A 185 -4.89 0.55 -1.07
CA THR A 185 -5.55 1.47 -2.01
C THR A 185 -5.29 0.97 -3.43
N PRO A 186 -6.32 0.72 -4.22
CA PRO A 186 -6.16 0.32 -5.61
C PRO A 186 -5.29 1.28 -6.44
N GLY A 187 -5.19 2.53 -6.01
CA GLY A 187 -4.45 3.60 -6.69
C GLY A 187 -2.93 3.63 -6.45
N GLY A 188 -2.38 2.80 -5.55
CA GLY A 188 -0.95 2.85 -5.21
C GLY A 188 -0.53 4.22 -4.67
N ALA A 189 0.41 4.91 -5.34
CA ALA A 189 0.89 6.22 -4.94
C ALA A 189 -0.15 7.35 -5.03
N PHE A 190 -1.32 7.12 -5.57
CA PHE A 190 -2.39 8.10 -5.64
C PHE A 190 -3.31 8.08 -4.42
N SER A 191 -3.84 9.26 -4.09
CA SER A 191 -4.99 9.43 -3.21
C SER A 191 -5.97 10.43 -3.81
N GLU A 192 -7.25 10.33 -3.47
CA GLU A 192 -8.34 11.11 -4.04
C GLU A 192 -9.04 11.96 -2.99
N ALA A 193 -9.50 13.15 -3.40
CA ALA A 193 -10.42 13.95 -2.62
C ALA A 193 -11.33 14.76 -3.57
N GLY A 194 -12.56 14.30 -3.73
CA GLY A 194 -13.48 14.84 -4.73
C GLY A 194 -12.92 14.63 -6.16
N GLU A 195 -12.78 15.73 -6.90
CA GLU A 195 -12.24 15.70 -8.26
C GLU A 195 -10.71 15.70 -8.30
N ASP A 196 -10.03 15.94 -7.19
CA ASP A 196 -8.60 16.07 -7.13
C ASP A 196 -7.88 14.72 -6.90
N VAL A 197 -6.76 14.54 -7.60
CA VAL A 197 -5.82 13.42 -7.43
C VAL A 197 -4.55 13.95 -6.78
N TYR A 198 -4.11 13.29 -5.73
CA TYR A 198 -2.90 13.65 -4.99
C TYR A 198 -1.85 12.55 -5.09
N TYR A 199 -0.59 12.98 -5.13
CA TYR A 199 0.57 12.09 -4.98
C TYR A 199 1.72 12.83 -4.30
N VAL A 200 2.68 12.08 -3.77
CA VAL A 200 3.83 12.64 -3.06
C VAL A 200 5.11 12.30 -3.83
N CYS A 201 5.98 13.28 -4.00
CA CYS A 201 7.29 13.09 -4.61
C CYS A 201 8.37 13.81 -3.81
N CYS A 202 9.63 13.39 -4.01
CA CYS A 202 10.81 14.01 -3.43
C CYS A 202 11.66 14.61 -4.54
N LEU A 203 11.84 15.91 -4.54
CA LEU A 203 12.60 16.66 -5.54
C LEU A 203 13.86 17.27 -4.94
N PRO A 204 14.94 17.44 -5.72
CA PRO A 204 16.09 18.23 -5.31
C PRO A 204 15.69 19.72 -5.24
N SER A 205 16.26 20.43 -4.27
CA SER A 205 16.13 21.88 -4.15
C SER A 205 17.50 22.50 -3.82
N GLU A 206 17.60 23.83 -3.87
CA GLU A 206 18.82 24.55 -3.48
C GLU A 206 19.28 24.27 -2.05
N ARG A 207 18.34 23.88 -1.18
CA ARG A 207 18.58 23.57 0.25
C ARG A 207 18.68 22.08 0.57
N GLY A 208 18.79 21.22 -0.49
CA GLY A 208 18.81 19.78 -0.38
C GLY A 208 17.63 19.13 -1.08
N ARG A 209 16.89 18.26 -0.37
CA ARG A 209 15.68 17.61 -0.91
C ARG A 209 14.44 18.19 -0.27
N GLU A 210 13.34 18.20 -1.03
CA GLU A 210 12.02 18.60 -0.56
C GLU A 210 10.98 17.54 -0.94
N PHE A 211 10.09 17.22 -0.01
CA PHE A 211 8.88 16.46 -0.26
C PHE A 211 7.81 17.40 -0.79
N HIS A 212 7.23 17.04 -1.92
CA HIS A 212 6.14 17.79 -2.54
C HIS A 212 4.88 16.92 -2.54
N VAL A 213 3.81 17.43 -1.99
CA VAL A 213 2.46 16.95 -2.23
C VAL A 213 1.97 17.63 -3.49
N MET A 214 1.69 16.84 -4.51
CA MET A 214 1.12 17.31 -5.76
C MET A 214 -0.39 17.12 -5.73
N ARG A 215 -1.12 18.05 -6.30
CA ARG A 215 -2.56 17.97 -6.55
C ARG A 215 -2.76 18.11 -8.06
N ASN A 216 -3.25 17.06 -8.68
CA ASN A 216 -3.28 16.93 -10.15
C ASN A 216 -1.84 17.09 -10.70
N ALA A 217 -1.58 18.13 -11.49
CA ALA A 217 -0.25 18.43 -12.03
C ALA A 217 0.45 19.59 -11.30
N GLU A 218 -0.11 20.11 -10.21
CA GLU A 218 0.36 21.29 -9.51
C GLU A 218 0.89 20.99 -8.11
N ARG A 219 1.89 21.75 -7.68
CA ARG A 219 2.41 21.65 -6.31
C ARG A 219 1.40 22.24 -5.33
N TYR A 220 0.92 21.40 -4.42
CA TYR A 220 -0.04 21.77 -3.38
C TYR A 220 0.66 22.19 -2.08
N ARG A 221 1.59 21.36 -1.57
CA ARG A 221 2.41 21.65 -0.40
C ARG A 221 3.84 21.16 -0.58
N SER A 222 4.79 21.70 0.18
CA SER A 222 6.16 21.19 0.23
C SER A 222 6.74 21.24 1.63
N PHE A 223 7.69 20.32 1.89
CA PHE A 223 8.36 20.17 3.18
C PHE A 223 9.84 19.87 2.95
N PRO A 224 10.78 20.61 3.59
CA PRO A 224 12.18 20.27 3.51
C PRO A 224 12.44 18.87 4.07
N ALA A 225 13.23 18.04 3.38
CA ALA A 225 13.62 16.73 3.88
C ALA A 225 14.44 16.80 5.19
N SER A 226 15.15 17.93 5.38
CA SER A 226 15.91 18.22 6.61
C SER A 226 15.02 18.31 7.86
N GLU A 227 13.71 18.47 7.72
CA GLU A 227 12.77 18.43 8.84
C GLU A 227 12.51 17.02 9.40
N GLY A 228 13.14 15.98 8.83
CA GLY A 228 13.02 14.60 9.32
C GLY A 228 11.67 13.94 9.06
N THR A 229 11.02 14.30 7.94
CA THR A 229 9.77 13.64 7.48
C THR A 229 10.02 12.15 7.24
N GLN A 230 9.22 11.29 7.88
CA GLN A 230 9.31 9.83 7.82
C GLN A 230 8.23 9.24 6.91
N ASP A 231 7.05 9.82 6.92
CA ASP A 231 5.90 9.39 6.12
C ASP A 231 4.95 10.57 5.86
N VAL A 232 4.22 10.51 4.73
CA VAL A 232 3.24 11.54 4.33
C VAL A 232 1.99 10.83 3.81
N LEU A 233 0.83 11.25 4.31
CA LEU A 233 -0.49 10.82 3.86
C LEU A 233 -1.30 12.02 3.39
N VAL A 234 -1.99 11.88 2.27
CA VAL A 234 -3.06 12.79 1.88
C VAL A 234 -4.38 12.06 1.99
N ALA A 235 -5.28 12.60 2.80
CA ALA A 235 -6.58 12.00 3.10
C ALA A 235 -7.68 13.04 3.04
N GLY A 236 -8.64 12.93 2.09
CA GLY A 236 -9.72 13.92 1.92
C GLY A 236 -9.21 15.35 1.72
N GLY A 237 -8.05 15.51 1.04
CA GLY A 237 -7.39 16.81 0.87
C GLY A 237 -6.56 17.28 2.07
N THR A 238 -6.67 16.60 3.23
CA THR A 238 -5.85 16.85 4.43
C THR A 238 -4.48 16.22 4.28
N VAL A 239 -3.42 16.98 4.53
CA VAL A 239 -2.04 16.50 4.49
C VAL A 239 -1.55 16.21 5.90
N SER A 240 -1.12 14.97 6.11
CA SER A 240 -0.58 14.49 7.37
C SER A 240 0.82 13.94 7.18
N ARG A 241 1.69 14.10 8.17
CA ARG A 241 3.05 13.54 8.14
C ARG A 241 3.54 13.13 9.52
N VAL A 242 4.38 12.09 9.55
CA VAL A 242 5.20 11.78 10.73
C VAL A 242 6.55 12.46 10.55
N ARG A 243 7.01 13.16 11.57
CA ARG A 243 8.23 13.94 11.54
C ARG A 243 9.09 13.71 12.78
N SER A 244 10.37 13.38 12.55
CA SER A 244 11.38 13.30 13.62
C SER A 244 11.90 14.68 13.96
N LYS A 245 11.88 15.02 15.25
CA LYS A 245 12.57 16.17 15.84
C LYS A 245 13.74 15.69 16.71
N PRO A 246 14.71 16.53 17.08
CA PRO A 246 15.91 16.10 17.82
C PRO A 246 15.66 15.28 19.11
N ARG A 247 14.47 15.38 19.71
CA ARG A 247 14.13 14.66 20.95
C ARG A 247 12.69 14.15 20.98
N SER A 248 12.02 14.12 19.85
CA SER A 248 10.62 13.69 19.76
C SER A 248 10.25 13.25 18.36
N LEU A 249 9.25 12.42 18.27
CA LEU A 249 8.52 12.13 17.06
C LEU A 249 7.16 12.81 17.14
N VAL A 250 6.70 13.41 16.05
CA VAL A 250 5.40 14.08 16.01
C VAL A 250 4.59 13.63 14.80
N LEU A 251 3.30 13.49 15.00
CA LEU A 251 2.29 13.41 13.95
C LEU A 251 1.76 14.83 13.72
N GLU A 252 1.92 15.33 12.51
CA GLU A 252 1.42 16.64 12.08
C GLU A 252 0.27 16.44 11.11
N VAL A 253 -0.89 17.04 11.39
CA VAL A 253 -2.09 17.04 10.56
C VAL A 253 -2.47 18.49 10.29
N ASP A 254 -2.39 18.93 9.04
CA ASP A 254 -2.63 20.32 8.63
C ASP A 254 -1.92 21.38 9.49
N GLY A 255 -0.67 21.08 9.90
CA GLY A 255 0.16 21.96 10.72
C GLY A 255 -0.06 21.84 12.23
N LYS A 256 -1.07 21.09 12.70
CA LYS A 256 -1.26 20.78 14.11
C LYS A 256 -0.44 19.57 14.51
N GLU A 257 0.40 19.72 15.53
CA GLU A 257 1.30 18.65 15.98
C GLU A 257 0.74 17.89 17.18
N THR A 258 0.86 16.57 17.13
CA THR A 258 0.64 15.65 18.25
C THR A 258 1.91 14.86 18.51
N ARG A 259 2.39 14.86 19.76
CA ARG A 259 3.60 14.12 20.12
C ARG A 259 3.35 12.62 20.15
N LEU A 260 4.23 11.86 19.50
CA LEU A 260 4.22 10.40 19.51
C LEU A 260 5.14 9.86 20.61
N PRO A 261 4.78 8.77 21.33
CA PRO A 261 5.44 8.34 22.56
C PRO A 261 6.71 7.53 22.28
N LEU A 262 7.83 8.20 21.97
CA LEU A 262 9.15 7.57 21.97
C LEU A 262 9.73 7.55 23.38
N GLY A 263 10.28 6.41 23.78
CA GLY A 263 11.05 6.25 25.02
C GLY A 263 12.44 6.85 24.93
N GLY A 264 13.13 6.95 26.08
CA GLY A 264 14.52 7.39 26.10
C GLY A 264 15.44 6.45 25.34
N GLY A 265 16.20 6.98 24.38
CA GLY A 265 17.10 6.19 23.53
C GLY A 265 16.41 5.44 22.38
N GLU A 266 15.11 5.61 22.20
CA GLU A 266 14.41 5.11 21.02
C GLU A 266 14.48 6.08 19.86
N TYR A 267 14.49 5.54 18.64
CA TYR A 267 14.30 6.29 17.40
C TYR A 267 13.26 5.60 16.51
N CYS A 268 12.62 6.36 15.63
CA CYS A 268 11.70 5.81 14.65
C CYS A 268 12.49 5.06 13.58
N LEU A 269 12.25 3.76 13.46
CA LEU A 269 12.81 2.95 12.39
C LEU A 269 12.00 3.14 11.10
N TRP A 270 10.69 3.09 11.22
CA TRP A 270 9.73 3.41 10.16
C TRP A 270 8.38 3.79 10.78
N SER A 271 7.56 4.45 10.01
CA SER A 271 6.18 4.76 10.36
C SER A 271 5.24 4.55 9.18
N ARG A 272 3.95 4.43 9.48
CA ARG A 272 2.86 4.39 8.53
C ARG A 272 1.70 5.24 9.00
N LEU A 273 1.07 5.91 8.05
CA LEU A 273 -0.11 6.70 8.26
C LEU A 273 -1.32 6.01 7.63
N ALA A 274 -2.43 6.02 8.35
CA ALA A 274 -3.73 5.60 7.83
C ALA A 274 -4.81 6.60 8.24
N ALA A 275 -5.83 6.77 7.39
CA ALA A 275 -7.03 7.50 7.76
C ALA A 275 -7.96 6.55 8.53
N TRP A 276 -8.51 7.00 9.65
CA TRP A 276 -9.44 6.22 10.46
C TRP A 276 -10.47 7.12 11.10
N GLU A 277 -11.76 6.88 10.79
CA GLU A 277 -12.84 7.80 11.15
C GLU A 277 -12.52 9.22 10.63
N ASP A 278 -12.67 10.22 11.47
CA ASP A 278 -12.33 11.63 11.16
C ASP A 278 -10.91 12.00 11.62
N ASP A 279 -10.05 11.01 11.92
CA ASP A 279 -8.71 11.20 12.47
C ASP A 279 -7.65 10.53 11.58
N VAL A 280 -6.39 10.79 11.89
CA VAL A 280 -5.24 10.16 11.26
C VAL A 280 -4.50 9.34 12.30
N LEU A 281 -4.23 8.09 11.95
CA LEU A 281 -3.51 7.13 12.76
C LEU A 281 -2.07 6.98 12.27
N ALA A 282 -1.11 7.02 13.18
CA ALA A 282 0.27 6.66 12.94
C ALA A 282 0.60 5.32 13.59
N LEU A 283 0.99 4.32 12.81
CA LEU A 283 1.69 3.12 13.25
C LEU A 283 3.19 3.44 13.23
N VAL A 284 3.88 3.19 14.34
CA VAL A 284 5.31 3.45 14.48
C VAL A 284 6.03 2.19 14.95
N CYS A 285 7.10 1.85 14.25
CA CYS A 285 8.12 0.93 14.73
C CYS A 285 9.26 1.73 15.32
N ALA A 286 9.40 1.68 16.63
CA ALA A 286 10.51 2.28 17.37
C ALA A 286 11.60 1.24 17.62
N GLN A 287 12.87 1.65 17.51
CA GLN A 287 14.04 0.81 17.75
C GLN A 287 14.89 1.38 18.88
N SER A 288 15.35 0.49 19.77
CA SER A 288 16.33 0.79 20.80
C SER A 288 17.39 -0.32 20.87
N SER A 289 18.35 -0.22 21.79
CA SER A 289 19.30 -1.33 22.11
C SER A 289 18.58 -2.58 22.64
N GLY A 290 17.37 -2.44 23.19
CA GLY A 290 16.55 -3.54 23.70
C GLY A 290 15.67 -4.22 22.64
N GLY A 291 15.69 -3.75 21.40
CA GLY A 291 14.91 -4.32 20.30
C GLY A 291 13.86 -3.36 19.72
N LYS A 292 12.92 -3.93 18.96
CA LYS A 292 11.82 -3.21 18.32
C LYS A 292 10.60 -3.13 19.23
N ARG A 293 9.91 -2.01 19.17
CA ARG A 293 8.60 -1.78 19.80
C ARG A 293 7.65 -1.14 18.81
N TYR A 294 6.41 -1.59 18.81
CA TYR A 294 5.35 -1.05 17.97
C TYR A 294 4.31 -0.33 18.81
N PHE A 295 3.79 0.77 18.29
CA PHE A 295 2.62 1.44 18.86
C PHE A 295 1.84 2.16 17.76
N LEU A 296 0.56 2.39 18.03
CA LEU A 296 -0.33 3.16 17.17
C LEU A 296 -0.87 4.33 17.98
N GLN A 297 -0.94 5.50 17.36
CA GLN A 297 -1.54 6.68 17.98
C GLN A 297 -2.26 7.53 16.94
N THR A 298 -3.46 7.99 17.31
CA THR A 298 -4.21 8.95 16.49
C THR A 298 -3.74 10.38 16.75
N ALA A 299 -4.04 11.29 15.82
CA ALA A 299 -3.78 12.71 16.01
C ALA A 299 -4.57 13.29 17.19
N GLY A 300 -5.74 12.74 17.48
CA GLY A 300 -6.52 13.04 18.70
C GLY A 300 -5.91 12.51 20.00
N GLY A 301 -4.79 11.75 19.94
CA GLY A 301 -4.04 11.26 21.11
C GLY A 301 -4.46 9.89 21.64
N LYS A 302 -5.40 9.19 21.02
CA LYS A 302 -5.77 7.82 21.38
C LYS A 302 -4.63 6.87 21.00
N THR A 303 -4.19 6.03 21.93
CA THR A 303 -3.04 5.14 21.76
C THR A 303 -3.45 3.68 21.83
N PHE A 304 -2.85 2.84 20.99
CA PHE A 304 -3.00 1.38 21.00
C PHE A 304 -1.61 0.75 21.04
N SER A 305 -1.47 -0.32 21.82
CA SER A 305 -0.20 -1.01 21.98
C SER A 305 -0.35 -2.47 21.59
N PRO A 306 0.34 -2.91 20.53
CA PRO A 306 0.53 -4.34 20.26
C PRO A 306 1.14 -5.07 21.47
N MET A 307 0.96 -6.36 21.58
CA MET A 307 1.53 -7.13 22.65
C MET A 307 3.07 -7.17 22.55
N PRO A 308 3.80 -7.19 23.68
CA PRO A 308 5.24 -7.37 23.67
C PRO A 308 5.65 -8.62 22.89
N GLY A 309 6.64 -8.50 22.01
CA GLY A 309 7.15 -9.60 21.18
C GLY A 309 6.39 -9.85 19.87
N GLU A 310 5.26 -9.20 19.65
CA GLU A 310 4.59 -9.26 18.34
C GLU A 310 5.33 -8.42 17.30
N THR A 311 5.44 -8.96 16.07
CA THR A 311 5.88 -8.21 14.90
C THR A 311 4.64 -7.68 14.18
N VAL A 312 4.50 -6.37 14.15
CA VAL A 312 3.42 -5.71 13.42
C VAL A 312 3.92 -5.34 12.04
N SER A 313 3.19 -5.75 11.02
CA SER A 313 3.56 -5.48 9.64
C SER A 313 2.76 -4.32 9.03
N ASP A 314 1.50 -4.18 9.40
CA ASP A 314 0.64 -3.15 8.83
C ASP A 314 -0.54 -2.75 9.71
N VAL A 315 -1.22 -1.67 9.32
CA VAL A 315 -2.47 -1.20 9.90
C VAL A 315 -3.60 -1.28 8.86
N LEU A 316 -4.74 -1.79 9.28
CA LEU A 316 -5.95 -1.86 8.49
C LEU A 316 -6.98 -0.94 9.13
N ALA A 317 -7.56 -0.03 8.37
CA ALA A 317 -8.62 0.84 8.87
C ALA A 317 -9.63 1.15 7.75
N ASP A 318 -10.89 1.20 8.12
CA ASP A 318 -11.96 1.83 7.34
C ASP A 318 -12.73 2.80 8.25
N GLY A 319 -13.78 3.42 7.79
CA GLY A 319 -14.55 4.35 8.62
C GLY A 319 -15.29 3.70 9.81
N ARG A 320 -15.17 2.38 10.04
CA ARG A 320 -15.91 1.65 11.07
C ARG A 320 -15.03 0.88 12.03
N ARG A 321 -13.91 0.35 11.54
CA ARG A 321 -13.07 -0.58 12.28
C ARG A 321 -11.60 -0.30 12.02
N MET A 322 -10.75 -0.60 12.99
CA MET A 322 -9.31 -0.50 12.85
C MET A 322 -8.64 -1.70 13.52
N GLY A 323 -7.60 -2.22 12.89
CA GLY A 323 -6.78 -3.29 13.40
C GLY A 323 -5.37 -3.23 12.86
N TRP A 324 -4.54 -4.16 13.26
CA TRP A 324 -3.17 -4.33 12.77
C TRP A 324 -2.82 -5.78 12.55
N THR A 325 -2.04 -6.03 11.53
CA THR A 325 -1.57 -7.36 11.15
C THR A 325 -0.37 -7.75 12.00
N VAL A 326 -0.39 -8.96 12.53
CA VAL A 326 0.71 -9.57 13.29
C VAL A 326 1.27 -10.72 12.48
N THR A 327 2.57 -10.69 12.24
CA THR A 327 3.28 -11.71 11.46
C THR A 327 4.33 -12.42 12.31
N ASP A 328 4.74 -13.61 11.88
CA ASP A 328 5.89 -14.32 12.43
C ASP A 328 7.22 -13.77 11.83
N GLY A 329 8.34 -14.39 12.25
CA GLY A 329 9.68 -14.02 11.75
C GLY A 329 9.91 -14.32 10.25
N ARG A 330 9.01 -15.09 9.61
CA ARG A 330 9.03 -15.42 8.17
C ARG A 330 8.08 -14.52 7.36
N GLY A 331 7.30 -13.68 8.03
CA GLY A 331 6.28 -12.81 7.42
C GLY A 331 4.94 -13.49 7.20
N ASP A 332 4.72 -14.72 7.70
CA ASP A 332 3.42 -15.36 7.62
C ASP A 332 2.43 -14.68 8.57
N LEU A 333 1.21 -14.43 8.09
CA LEU A 333 0.17 -13.78 8.87
C LEU A 333 -0.32 -14.71 9.99
N LEU A 334 -0.06 -14.33 11.24
CA LEU A 334 -0.53 -15.03 12.40
C LEU A 334 -1.98 -14.64 12.76
N ARG A 335 -2.23 -13.33 12.77
CA ARG A 335 -3.54 -12.77 13.15
C ARG A 335 -3.70 -11.31 12.76
N VAL A 336 -4.93 -10.84 12.78
CA VAL A 336 -5.29 -9.42 12.82
C VAL A 336 -5.85 -9.13 14.21
N ARG A 337 -5.28 -8.14 14.88
CA ARG A 337 -5.80 -7.62 16.16
C ARG A 337 -6.62 -6.37 15.91
N TRP A 338 -7.72 -6.27 16.60
CA TRP A 338 -8.64 -5.16 16.48
C TRP A 338 -8.53 -4.16 17.63
N SER A 339 -8.82 -2.91 17.38
CA SER A 339 -8.78 -1.84 18.39
C SER A 339 -9.78 -2.02 19.53
N ASP A 340 -10.82 -2.84 19.33
CA ASP A 340 -11.81 -3.23 20.33
C ASP A 340 -11.37 -4.41 21.21
N GLY A 341 -10.18 -4.97 20.96
CA GLY A 341 -9.64 -6.13 21.66
C GLY A 341 -9.93 -7.47 20.97
N GLY A 342 -10.71 -7.46 19.90
CA GLY A 342 -10.99 -8.66 19.11
C GLY A 342 -9.75 -9.19 18.38
N VAL A 343 -9.81 -10.43 17.95
CA VAL A 343 -8.76 -11.12 17.19
C VAL A 343 -9.40 -11.91 16.05
N THR A 344 -8.84 -11.79 14.86
CA THR A 344 -9.12 -12.68 13.74
C THR A 344 -7.84 -13.49 13.47
N GLU A 345 -7.89 -14.81 13.65
CA GLU A 345 -6.73 -15.67 13.44
C GLU A 345 -6.42 -15.80 11.93
N GLY A 346 -5.13 -15.77 11.61
CA GLY A 346 -4.64 -16.09 10.28
C GLY A 346 -4.69 -17.62 10.05
N THR A 347 -4.91 -18.01 8.80
CA THR A 347 -5.00 -19.44 8.44
C THR A 347 -3.68 -20.01 7.91
N GLY A 348 -2.58 -19.32 8.14
CA GLY A 348 -1.26 -19.60 7.56
C GLY A 348 -1.12 -19.01 6.16
N GLY A 349 0.13 -18.81 5.73
CA GLY A 349 0.46 -18.10 4.50
C GLY A 349 0.75 -16.62 4.73
N PHE A 350 1.18 -15.96 3.68
CA PHE A 350 1.65 -14.58 3.74
C PHE A 350 0.92 -13.69 2.73
N LEU A 351 0.94 -12.39 3.01
CA LEU A 351 0.46 -11.36 2.10
C LEU A 351 1.62 -10.96 1.17
N VAL A 352 1.49 -11.24 -0.12
CA VAL A 352 2.52 -10.90 -1.12
C VAL A 352 2.67 -9.39 -1.29
N SER A 353 1.55 -8.71 -1.24
CA SER A 353 1.47 -7.26 -1.21
C SER A 353 0.35 -6.91 -0.25
N GLY A 354 0.23 -5.72 0.15
CA GLY A 354 -0.85 -5.47 1.03
C GLY A 354 -2.15 -5.10 0.35
N ARG A 355 -2.12 -5.00 -0.95
CA ARG A 355 -3.37 -5.13 -1.71
C ARG A 355 -4.02 -6.51 -1.50
N CYS A 356 -3.30 -7.46 -0.89
CA CYS A 356 -3.83 -8.75 -0.46
C CYS A 356 -4.63 -8.70 0.86
N ALA A 357 -4.71 -7.54 1.51
CA ALA A 357 -5.54 -7.32 2.70
C ALA A 357 -6.43 -6.10 2.50
N LEU A 358 -7.71 -6.25 2.71
CA LEU A 358 -8.71 -5.21 2.55
C LEU A 358 -9.66 -5.23 3.75
N LEU A 359 -9.86 -4.06 4.36
CA LEU A 359 -10.93 -3.82 5.31
C LEU A 359 -11.96 -2.90 4.64
N ARG A 360 -13.20 -3.36 4.51
CA ARG A 360 -14.27 -2.60 3.86
C ARG A 360 -15.61 -2.86 4.56
N GLY A 361 -16.27 -1.80 4.97
CA GLY A 361 -17.56 -1.88 5.66
C GLY A 361 -17.48 -2.64 7.00
N GLY A 362 -16.31 -2.70 7.64
CA GLY A 362 -16.05 -3.48 8.85
C GLY A 362 -15.70 -4.95 8.60
N ARG A 363 -15.76 -5.45 7.35
CA ARG A 363 -15.40 -6.82 6.94
C ARG A 363 -13.95 -6.90 6.51
N LEU A 364 -13.26 -7.96 6.92
CA LEU A 364 -11.86 -8.25 6.58
C LEU A 364 -11.77 -9.28 5.46
N PHE A 365 -11.07 -8.91 4.39
CA PHE A 365 -10.78 -9.77 3.25
C PHE A 365 -9.26 -9.97 3.13
N LEU A 366 -8.81 -11.22 3.08
CA LEU A 366 -7.40 -11.58 2.97
C LEU A 366 -7.17 -12.56 1.83
N ALA A 367 -6.21 -12.27 0.97
CA ALA A 367 -5.72 -13.16 -0.08
C ALA A 367 -4.33 -13.69 0.34
N LEU A 368 -4.29 -14.87 0.95
CA LEU A 368 -3.12 -15.47 1.56
C LEU A 368 -2.44 -16.45 0.61
N THR A 369 -1.16 -16.24 0.36
CA THR A 369 -0.34 -17.16 -0.43
C THR A 369 0.26 -18.24 0.46
N GLY A 370 0.03 -19.50 0.10
CA GLY A 370 0.56 -20.64 0.81
C GLY A 370 2.08 -20.80 0.63
N ARG A 371 2.76 -21.33 1.64
CA ARG A 371 4.17 -21.73 1.60
C ARG A 371 4.33 -23.22 1.78
N ASP A 372 5.47 -23.74 1.31
CA ASP A 372 5.89 -25.12 1.59
C ASP A 372 4.83 -26.17 1.19
N GLY A 373 4.09 -25.94 0.10
CA GLY A 373 3.02 -26.82 -0.39
C GLY A 373 1.64 -26.60 0.26
N ALA A 374 1.50 -25.64 1.16
CA ALA A 374 0.18 -25.23 1.63
C ALA A 374 -0.63 -24.55 0.51
N PRO A 375 -1.96 -24.73 0.46
CA PRO A 375 -2.79 -24.08 -0.55
C PRO A 375 -2.84 -22.57 -0.36
N ASN A 376 -3.04 -21.85 -1.46
CA ASN A 376 -3.45 -20.45 -1.39
C ASN A 376 -4.86 -20.36 -0.83
N ARG A 377 -5.15 -19.28 -0.08
CA ARG A 377 -6.43 -19.13 0.63
C ARG A 377 -6.99 -17.73 0.46
N PHE A 378 -8.27 -17.69 0.23
CA PHE A 378 -9.06 -16.50 0.47
C PHE A 378 -9.73 -16.60 1.85
N GLN A 379 -9.65 -15.56 2.65
CA GLN A 379 -10.27 -15.52 3.97
C GLN A 379 -11.15 -14.27 4.09
N GLU A 380 -12.38 -14.45 4.56
CA GLU A 380 -13.32 -13.40 4.87
C GLU A 380 -13.73 -13.54 6.34
N ASP A 381 -13.46 -12.51 7.17
CA ASP A 381 -13.80 -12.46 8.60
C ASP A 381 -13.44 -13.75 9.38
N GLY A 382 -12.35 -14.42 9.02
CA GLY A 382 -11.88 -15.65 9.65
C GLY A 382 -12.38 -16.94 8.99
N VAL A 383 -13.36 -16.87 8.11
CA VAL A 383 -13.79 -18.01 7.29
C VAL A 383 -12.90 -18.08 6.05
N HIS A 384 -12.33 -19.24 5.76
CA HIS A 384 -11.41 -19.39 4.64
C HIS A 384 -11.90 -20.39 3.59
N THR A 385 -11.44 -20.17 2.35
CA THR A 385 -11.64 -21.07 1.20
C THR A 385 -10.27 -21.32 0.56
N ASP A 386 -9.91 -22.58 0.38
CA ASP A 386 -8.70 -22.96 -0.34
C ASP A 386 -8.91 -22.75 -1.85
N ILE A 387 -7.97 -22.07 -2.50
CA ILE A 387 -7.96 -21.85 -3.95
C ILE A 387 -6.67 -22.46 -4.51
N PRO A 388 -6.73 -23.73 -4.99
CA PRO A 388 -5.53 -24.45 -5.40
C PRO A 388 -5.01 -23.97 -6.75
N PHE A 389 -3.81 -23.39 -6.78
CA PHE A 389 -3.02 -23.09 -7.97
C PHE A 389 -1.56 -22.91 -7.59
N ASN A 390 -0.67 -23.12 -8.54
CA ASN A 390 0.77 -22.87 -8.37
C ASN A 390 1.06 -21.39 -8.63
N GLY A 391 1.35 -20.61 -7.59
CA GLY A 391 1.56 -19.18 -7.70
C GLY A 391 1.15 -18.41 -6.45
N TYR A 392 0.85 -17.12 -6.61
CA TYR A 392 0.54 -16.23 -5.50
C TYR A 392 -0.57 -15.23 -5.84
N PHE A 393 -1.30 -14.83 -4.82
CA PHE A 393 -2.23 -13.70 -4.92
C PHE A 393 -1.49 -12.37 -4.90
N THR A 394 -2.07 -11.37 -5.53
CA THR A 394 -1.49 -10.04 -5.66
C THR A 394 -2.41 -8.92 -5.20
N SER A 395 -3.72 -9.14 -5.19
CA SER A 395 -4.68 -8.19 -4.62
C SER A 395 -6.01 -8.84 -4.28
N VAL A 396 -6.76 -8.18 -3.41
CA VAL A 396 -8.20 -8.37 -3.18
C VAL A 396 -8.92 -7.04 -3.40
N THR A 397 -10.04 -7.08 -4.11
CA THR A 397 -10.91 -5.91 -4.38
C THR A 397 -12.36 -6.34 -4.18
N VAL A 398 -13.20 -5.42 -3.73
CA VAL A 398 -14.65 -5.65 -3.57
C VAL A 398 -15.39 -4.59 -4.38
N GLU A 399 -16.27 -5.01 -5.29
CA GLU A 399 -17.09 -4.15 -6.16
C GLU A 399 -18.55 -4.60 -6.18
#